data_12a5c65e3ba4ece805e7d116122a8d23
#
_entry.id   12a5c65e3ba4ece805e7d116122a8d23
#
_cell.length_a   1.000
_cell.length_b   1.000
_cell.length_c   1.000
_cell.angle_alpha   90.00
_cell.angle_beta   90.00
_cell.angle_gamma   90.00
#
_symmetry.space_group_name_H-M   'P 1'
#
loop_
_entity.id
_entity.type
_entity.pdbx_description
1 polymer ?
#
loop_
_entity_poly.entity_id
_entity_poly.type
_entity_poly.pdbx_seq_one_letter_code
_entity_poly.pdbx_strand_id
1 'polypeptide(L)'
;MSNFKSISGLAQIAGNYDVILCDIWGVIHNGNSPYKPATEALELFRSENGPVILISNSPKPSISIPRAFDSIGVLGDFYDAVVTSGDAIINEIARRAPGPVFKLGPDRDDVLYADMDLHFSDIE
;
A
#
# COMPACT_ATOMS: atom_id res chain seq x y z
N MET A 1 -26.92 -13.17 -15.38
CA MET A 1 -26.00 -12.07 -15.73
C MET A 1 -26.05 -11.06 -14.59
N SER A 2 -24.95 -10.85 -13.88
CA SER A 2 -24.90 -9.82 -12.84
C SER A 2 -24.98 -8.44 -13.50
N ASN A 3 -26.02 -7.67 -13.18
CA ASN A 3 -26.14 -6.29 -13.64
C ASN A 3 -25.14 -5.44 -12.84
N PHE A 4 -23.92 -5.26 -13.36
CA PHE A 4 -23.01 -4.26 -12.84
C PHE A 4 -23.57 -2.86 -13.09
N LYS A 5 -23.78 -2.12 -12.02
CA LYS A 5 -24.20 -0.72 -12.12
C LYS A 5 -22.95 0.13 -12.35
N SER A 6 -22.88 0.80 -13.48
CA SER A 6 -21.84 1.80 -13.71
C SER A 6 -22.09 3.02 -12.82
N ILE A 7 -21.03 3.53 -12.20
CA ILE A 7 -21.05 4.76 -11.43
C ILE A 7 -20.13 5.80 -12.09
N SER A 8 -20.45 7.06 -11.97
CA SER A 8 -19.65 8.17 -12.53
C SER A 8 -18.61 8.70 -11.54
N GLY A 9 -18.65 8.26 -10.29
CA GLY A 9 -17.70 8.64 -9.25
C GLY A 9 -18.03 8.02 -7.90
N LEU A 10 -17.05 8.02 -7.01
CA LEU A 10 -17.14 7.43 -5.67
C LEU A 10 -18.30 8.01 -4.85
N ALA A 11 -18.58 9.32 -4.99
CA ALA A 11 -19.64 10.00 -4.26
C ALA A 11 -21.04 9.36 -4.41
N GLN A 12 -21.29 8.63 -5.51
CA GLN A 12 -22.59 7.97 -5.71
C GLN A 12 -22.84 6.79 -4.76
N ILE A 13 -21.77 6.23 -4.20
CA ILE A 13 -21.85 5.03 -3.35
C ILE A 13 -21.18 5.23 -1.99
N ALA A 14 -20.47 6.32 -1.79
CA ALA A 14 -19.65 6.58 -0.59
C ALA A 14 -20.44 6.39 0.71
N GLY A 15 -21.66 6.90 0.80
CA GLY A 15 -22.50 6.80 1.99
C GLY A 15 -22.99 5.39 2.35
N ASN A 16 -22.67 4.37 1.54
CA ASN A 16 -22.97 2.97 1.85
C ASN A 16 -21.81 2.22 2.52
N TYR A 17 -20.68 2.88 2.74
CA TYR A 17 -19.46 2.26 3.24
C TYR A 17 -18.85 3.08 4.37
N ASP A 18 -18.33 2.38 5.38
CA ASP A 18 -17.69 2.97 6.56
C ASP A 18 -16.18 3.07 6.44
N VAL A 19 -15.59 2.39 5.43
CA VAL A 19 -14.14 2.35 5.18
C VAL A 19 -13.85 2.08 3.72
N ILE A 20 -12.73 2.63 3.22
CA ILE A 20 -12.16 2.27 1.93
C ILE A 20 -10.81 1.58 2.11
N LEU A 21 -10.65 0.43 1.45
CA LEU A 21 -9.36 -0.18 1.18
C LEU A 21 -9.00 0.11 -0.28
N CYS A 22 -7.96 0.91 -0.50
CA CYS A 22 -7.62 1.44 -1.82
C CYS A 22 -6.25 0.96 -2.27
N ASP A 23 -6.17 0.40 -3.48
CA ASP A 23 -4.88 0.13 -4.12
C ASP A 23 -4.14 1.44 -4.45
N ILE A 24 -2.82 1.35 -4.59
CA ILE A 24 -1.97 2.52 -4.84
C ILE A 24 -1.62 2.65 -6.31
N TRP A 25 -0.96 1.64 -6.88
CA TRP A 25 -0.47 1.69 -8.25
C TRP A 25 -1.61 1.57 -9.27
N GLY A 26 -1.68 2.52 -10.19
CA GLY A 26 -2.75 2.57 -11.18
C GLY A 26 -4.06 3.18 -10.67
N VAL A 27 -4.15 3.49 -9.37
CA VAL A 27 -5.31 4.16 -8.74
C VAL A 27 -4.94 5.54 -8.22
N ILE A 28 -3.86 5.64 -7.43
CA ILE A 28 -3.37 6.91 -6.88
C ILE A 28 -2.40 7.58 -7.84
N HIS A 29 -1.56 6.81 -8.52
CA HIS A 29 -0.57 7.29 -9.48
C HIS A 29 -0.19 6.22 -10.51
N ASN A 30 0.48 6.65 -11.59
CA ASN A 30 1.03 5.78 -12.63
C ASN A 30 2.55 5.58 -12.54
N GLY A 31 3.15 5.97 -11.42
CA GLY A 31 4.61 5.93 -11.20
C GLY A 31 5.34 7.22 -11.55
N ASN A 32 4.73 8.10 -12.33
CA ASN A 32 5.33 9.38 -12.75
C ASN A 32 4.51 10.59 -12.29
N SER A 33 3.22 10.43 -12.16
CA SER A 33 2.30 11.52 -11.80
C SER A 33 1.08 11.00 -11.05
N PRO A 34 0.50 11.83 -10.15
CA PRO A 34 -0.71 11.50 -9.42
C PRO A 34 -1.96 11.54 -10.31
N TYR A 35 -2.95 10.75 -9.92
CA TYR A 35 -4.32 10.89 -10.38
C TYR A 35 -5.10 11.77 -9.40
N LYS A 36 -5.01 13.10 -9.55
CA LYS A 36 -5.66 14.07 -8.66
C LYS A 36 -7.14 13.79 -8.37
N PRO A 37 -7.98 13.44 -9.36
CA PRO A 37 -9.37 13.11 -9.06
C PRO A 37 -9.56 11.94 -8.10
N ALA A 38 -8.61 10.99 -8.08
CA ALA A 38 -8.66 9.87 -7.14
C ALA A 38 -8.33 10.32 -5.72
N THR A 39 -7.25 11.09 -5.54
CA THR A 39 -6.87 11.60 -4.21
C THR A 39 -7.92 12.54 -3.65
N GLU A 40 -8.50 13.43 -4.47
CA GLU A 40 -9.60 14.33 -4.08
C GLU A 40 -10.85 13.56 -3.65
N ALA A 41 -11.20 12.50 -4.37
CA ALA A 41 -12.36 11.66 -4.02
C ALA A 41 -12.15 10.90 -2.70
N LEU A 42 -10.94 10.43 -2.44
CA LEU A 42 -10.58 9.76 -1.18
C LEU A 42 -10.53 10.75 0.00
N GLU A 43 -9.99 11.95 -0.21
CA GLU A 43 -9.98 13.01 0.79
C GLU A 43 -11.40 13.40 1.21
N LEU A 44 -12.32 13.54 0.24
CA LEU A 44 -13.72 13.79 0.52
C LEU A 44 -14.35 12.62 1.29
N PHE A 45 -14.14 11.38 0.86
CA PHE A 45 -14.64 10.21 1.59
C PHE A 45 -14.13 10.19 3.03
N ARG A 46 -12.84 10.41 3.23
CA ARG A 46 -12.22 10.42 4.55
C ARG A 46 -12.83 11.48 5.47
N SER A 47 -13.15 12.64 4.93
CA SER A 47 -13.73 13.74 5.70
C SER A 47 -15.20 13.54 6.07
N GLU A 48 -15.97 12.82 5.26
CA GLU A 48 -17.42 12.74 5.39
C GLU A 48 -17.95 11.35 5.82
N ASN A 49 -17.22 10.28 5.53
CA ASN A 49 -17.72 8.90 5.70
C ASN A 49 -16.87 8.09 6.68
N GLY A 50 -15.55 8.01 6.47
CA GLY A 50 -14.71 7.18 7.32
C GLY A 50 -13.28 6.99 6.81
N PRO A 51 -12.48 6.14 7.46
CA PRO A 51 -11.07 6.00 7.16
C PRO A 51 -10.80 5.43 5.77
N VAL A 52 -9.67 5.84 5.22
CA VAL A 52 -9.10 5.33 3.97
C VAL A 52 -7.78 4.63 4.29
N ILE A 53 -7.69 3.35 3.96
CA ILE A 53 -6.50 2.54 4.11
C ILE A 53 -5.95 2.24 2.73
N LEU A 54 -4.71 2.63 2.47
CA LEU A 54 -4.02 2.23 1.25
C LEU A 54 -3.45 0.83 1.41
N ILE A 55 -3.67 -0.01 0.41
CA ILE A 55 -3.10 -1.36 0.35
C ILE A 55 -2.28 -1.51 -0.92
N SER A 56 -1.13 -2.16 -0.82
CA SER A 56 -0.23 -2.35 -1.95
C SER A 56 0.44 -3.71 -1.92
N ASN A 57 0.61 -4.31 -3.09
CA ASN A 57 1.45 -5.48 -3.28
C ASN A 57 2.96 -5.14 -3.39
N SER A 58 3.34 -3.90 -3.13
CA SER A 58 4.74 -3.49 -3.10
C SER A 58 5.53 -4.31 -2.05
N PRO A 59 6.72 -4.80 -2.39
CA PRO A 59 7.62 -5.42 -1.41
C PRO A 59 8.27 -4.40 -0.47
N LYS A 60 8.14 -3.11 -0.74
CA LYS A 60 8.70 -2.06 0.13
C LYS A 60 7.84 -1.87 1.38
N PRO A 61 8.47 -1.62 2.54
CA PRO A 61 7.72 -1.31 3.77
C PRO A 61 6.92 0.00 3.64
N SER A 62 5.77 0.04 4.30
CA SER A 62 4.83 1.18 4.23
C SER A 62 5.45 2.52 4.61
N ILE A 63 6.42 2.52 5.50
CA ILE A 63 7.15 3.73 5.90
C ILE A 63 7.86 4.44 4.72
N SER A 64 8.11 3.73 3.62
CA SER A 64 8.72 4.31 2.42
C SER A 64 7.72 5.00 1.48
N ILE A 65 6.42 4.76 1.66
CA ILE A 65 5.37 5.24 0.74
C ILE A 65 5.23 6.76 0.74
N PRO A 66 5.19 7.47 1.90
CA PRO A 66 5.10 8.94 1.89
C PRO A 66 6.20 9.61 1.09
N ARG A 67 7.45 9.18 1.26
CA ARG A 67 8.59 9.69 0.50
C ARG A 67 8.48 9.40 -1.00
N ALA A 68 7.95 8.23 -1.37
CA ALA A 68 7.69 7.89 -2.77
C ALA A 68 6.62 8.81 -3.35
N PHE A 69 5.56 9.09 -2.62
CA PHE A 69 4.50 10.03 -3.00
C PHE A 69 5.06 11.43 -3.24
N ASP A 70 5.85 11.96 -2.31
CA ASP A 70 6.49 13.27 -2.44
C ASP A 70 7.32 13.39 -3.72
N SER A 71 8.05 12.34 -4.08
CA SER A 71 8.95 12.31 -5.25
C SER A 71 8.21 12.44 -6.59
N ILE A 72 6.92 12.11 -6.64
CA ILE A 72 6.08 12.15 -7.86
C ILE A 72 4.93 13.15 -7.74
N GLY A 73 4.92 13.96 -6.67
CA GLY A 73 3.92 15.02 -6.46
C GLY A 73 2.54 14.52 -6.06
N VAL A 74 2.42 13.35 -5.44
CA VAL A 74 1.19 12.90 -4.77
C VAL A 74 1.09 13.65 -3.45
N LEU A 75 0.14 14.57 -3.35
CA LEU A 75 -0.08 15.42 -2.19
C LEU A 75 -1.52 15.26 -1.70
N GLY A 76 -1.76 15.63 -0.45
CA GLY A 76 -3.09 15.66 0.16
C GLY A 76 -3.20 14.77 1.40
N ASP A 77 -4.26 14.99 2.16
CA ASP A 77 -4.59 14.27 3.40
C ASP A 77 -5.72 13.26 3.13
N PHE A 78 -5.46 12.30 2.24
CA PHE A 78 -6.46 11.42 1.66
C PHE A 78 -6.44 9.97 2.19
N TYR A 79 -5.55 9.64 3.13
CA TYR A 79 -5.47 8.31 3.74
C TYR A 79 -5.07 8.36 5.21
N ASP A 80 -5.41 7.33 5.97
CA ASP A 80 -5.13 7.19 7.40
C ASP A 80 -3.98 6.22 7.68
N ALA A 81 -3.86 5.19 6.87
CA ALA A 81 -2.81 4.18 7.01
C ALA A 81 -2.43 3.57 5.66
N VAL A 82 -1.26 2.95 5.63
CA VAL A 82 -0.77 2.18 4.49
C VAL A 82 -0.38 0.78 4.95
N VAL A 83 -0.77 -0.22 4.18
CA VAL A 83 -0.38 -1.62 4.38
C VAL A 83 0.24 -2.14 3.09
N THR A 84 1.41 -2.76 3.20
CA THR A 84 2.13 -3.32 2.05
C THR A 84 2.42 -4.81 2.24
N SER A 85 2.70 -5.50 1.13
CA SER A 85 3.24 -6.87 1.21
C SER A 85 4.59 -6.90 1.94
N GLY A 86 5.38 -5.81 1.82
CA GLY A 86 6.64 -5.67 2.57
C GLY A 86 6.44 -5.73 4.07
N ASP A 87 5.46 -5.01 4.61
CA ASP A 87 5.16 -5.04 6.05
C ASP A 87 4.72 -6.44 6.50
N ALA A 88 3.89 -7.12 5.70
CA ALA A 88 3.45 -8.48 6.00
C ALA A 88 4.63 -9.47 6.03
N ILE A 89 5.55 -9.35 5.08
CA ILE A 89 6.77 -10.18 5.01
C ILE A 89 7.68 -9.88 6.21
N ILE A 90 7.94 -8.62 6.51
CA ILE A 90 8.76 -8.20 7.67
C ILE A 90 8.21 -8.81 8.95
N ASN A 91 6.91 -8.69 9.20
CA ASN A 91 6.25 -9.22 10.37
C ASN A 91 6.36 -10.76 10.45
N GLU A 92 6.17 -11.44 9.34
CA GLU A 92 6.25 -12.92 9.31
C GLU A 92 7.68 -13.43 9.50
N ILE A 93 8.67 -12.75 8.91
CA ILE A 93 10.09 -13.10 9.11
C ILE A 93 10.48 -12.85 10.57
N ALA A 94 10.12 -11.69 11.13
CA ALA A 94 10.42 -11.37 12.53
C ALA A 94 9.84 -12.41 13.50
N ARG A 95 8.60 -12.88 13.20
CA ARG A 95 7.95 -13.92 14.00
C ARG A 95 8.68 -15.27 13.95
N ARG A 96 9.44 -15.55 12.88
CA ARG A 96 10.16 -16.79 12.63
C ARG A 96 11.68 -16.69 12.86
N ALA A 97 12.17 -15.50 13.21
CA ALA A 97 13.60 -15.31 13.47
C ALA A 97 14.12 -16.32 14.52
N PRO A 98 15.38 -16.77 14.43
CA PRO A 98 16.40 -16.39 13.46
C PRO A 98 16.35 -17.11 12.10
N GLY A 99 15.36 -17.91 11.84
CA GLY A 99 15.25 -18.63 10.59
C GLY A 99 15.44 -20.15 10.74
N PRO A 100 15.92 -20.83 9.67
CA PRO A 100 16.63 -20.32 8.49
C PRO A 100 15.73 -19.58 7.49
N VAL A 101 16.31 -18.60 6.78
CA VAL A 101 15.65 -17.82 5.74
C VAL A 101 16.41 -17.99 4.43
N PHE A 102 15.69 -18.37 3.37
CA PHE A 102 16.23 -18.36 2.02
C PHE A 102 15.74 -17.10 1.29
N LYS A 103 16.68 -16.27 0.82
CA LYS A 103 16.38 -15.04 0.09
C LYS A 103 16.40 -15.32 -1.41
N LEU A 104 15.28 -15.04 -2.07
CA LEU A 104 15.18 -15.03 -3.53
C LEU A 104 14.67 -13.65 -3.98
N GLY A 105 15.56 -12.81 -4.49
CA GLY A 105 15.23 -11.46 -4.93
C GLY A 105 16.47 -10.59 -5.12
N PRO A 106 16.28 -9.37 -5.64
CA PRO A 106 17.36 -8.42 -5.84
C PRO A 106 17.81 -7.77 -4.52
N ASP A 107 19.07 -7.38 -4.44
CA ASP A 107 19.66 -6.74 -3.26
C ASP A 107 18.98 -5.43 -2.84
N ARG A 108 18.32 -4.74 -3.78
CA ARG A 108 17.54 -3.53 -3.47
C ARG A 108 16.38 -3.77 -2.46
N ASP A 109 15.98 -5.02 -2.29
CA ASP A 109 14.91 -5.41 -1.38
C ASP A 109 15.45 -5.87 -0.01
N ASP A 110 16.76 -5.78 0.23
CA ASP A 110 17.41 -6.16 1.49
C ASP A 110 16.95 -5.33 2.68
N VAL A 111 16.35 -4.17 2.41
CA VAL A 111 15.65 -3.37 3.44
C VAL A 111 14.60 -4.16 4.21
N LEU A 112 14.03 -5.22 3.61
CA LEU A 112 13.06 -6.11 4.26
C LEU A 112 13.69 -6.92 5.41
N TYR A 113 14.99 -7.09 5.41
CA TYR A 113 15.75 -7.89 6.38
C TYR A 113 16.58 -7.02 7.33
N ALA A 114 16.54 -5.69 7.15
CA ALA A 114 17.31 -4.76 7.96
C ALA A 114 16.93 -4.91 9.46
N ASP A 115 17.93 -4.80 10.31
CA ASP A 115 17.80 -4.85 11.76
C ASP A 115 17.22 -6.16 12.34
N MET A 116 17.23 -7.24 11.54
CA MET A 116 16.83 -8.58 11.99
C MET A 116 18.05 -9.49 12.14
N ASP A 117 18.11 -10.21 13.26
CA ASP A 117 19.09 -11.28 13.45
C ASP A 117 18.61 -12.55 12.74
N LEU A 118 19.08 -12.74 11.49
CA LEU A 118 18.62 -13.83 10.63
C LEU A 118 19.77 -14.72 10.16
N HIS A 119 19.50 -16.02 10.14
CA HIS A 119 20.33 -17.00 9.49
C HIS A 119 19.87 -17.23 8.06
N PHE A 120 20.65 -16.74 7.10
CA PHE A 120 20.42 -17.03 5.69
C PHE A 120 20.97 -18.39 5.30
N SER A 121 20.18 -19.17 4.57
CA SER A 121 20.59 -20.46 4.02
C SER A 121 20.77 -20.38 2.51
N ASP A 122 21.73 -21.13 2.00
CA ASP A 122 21.89 -21.37 0.57
C ASP A 122 20.92 -22.48 0.10
N ILE A 123 20.63 -22.52 -1.21
CA ILE A 123 19.98 -23.69 -1.81
C ILE A 123 21.05 -24.78 -1.92
N GLU A 124 20.81 -25.91 -1.24
CA GLU A 124 21.55 -27.13 -1.49
C GLU A 124 21.04 -27.86 -2.76
#